data_f630f7eaa0dd916059737d872f417748
#
_entry.id   f630f7eaa0dd916059737d872f417748
#
_cell.length_a   1.000
_cell.length_b   1.000
_cell.length_c   1.000
_cell.angle_alpha   90.00
_cell.angle_beta   90.00
_cell.angle_gamma   90.00
#
_symmetry.space_group_name_H-M   'P 1'
#
loop_
_entity.id
_entity.type
_entity.pdbx_description
1 polymer ?
#
loop_
_entity_poly.entity_id
_entity_poly.type
_entity_poly.pdbx_seq_one_letter_code
_entity_poly.pdbx_strand_id
1 'polypeptide(L)'
;LIEKIKAAIVIAVKKNYEVEDDNVLVEIDPDSGKFNVALVQNVVADEDWYDEHAEIGITEAQKIRKSYEVGDRVVTPLKTKDFGRIAAQTAKHVIRQGIREAERSQQLSEIQSRAHDIIQATVTRVDNEKGIVALDLGKGGEAILPRNEQVPGETYTEGQTLQVYVVDVVSGERGARVMISRTHPGLVKRLFELEVPEIYDGTVEVKAISREAGVRTKMAVWSKDANVNPVSACIGPHGDRVAAVVEKLGGEKIDIVKWSEDVSEFISAALSPAKVLKVELLPGETRSCRVTVPDQQLSLAIGNKGQNA
;
A
#
# COMPACT_ATOMS: atom_id res chain seq x y z
N LEU A 1 25.34 -3.03 -6.31
CA LEU A 1 26.28 -2.44 -5.35
C LEU A 1 27.57 -2.01 -6.04
N ILE A 2 28.27 -2.93 -6.73
CA ILE A 2 29.56 -2.69 -7.41
C ILE A 2 29.43 -1.55 -8.40
N GLU A 3 28.42 -1.54 -9.26
CA GLU A 3 28.20 -0.48 -10.26
C GLU A 3 28.01 0.92 -9.62
N LYS A 4 27.29 1.00 -8.48
CA LYS A 4 27.15 2.27 -7.75
C LYS A 4 28.48 2.75 -7.14
N ILE A 5 29.33 1.82 -6.70
CA ILE A 5 30.67 2.15 -6.20
C ILE A 5 31.58 2.60 -7.36
N LYS A 6 31.56 1.90 -8.50
CA LYS A 6 32.29 2.32 -9.70
C LYS A 6 31.90 3.73 -10.13
N ALA A 7 30.59 4.01 -10.25
CA ALA A 7 30.09 5.32 -10.64
C ALA A 7 30.58 6.43 -9.68
N ALA A 8 30.60 6.17 -8.36
CA ALA A 8 31.08 7.15 -7.40
C ALA A 8 32.59 7.41 -7.52
N ILE A 9 33.37 6.39 -7.81
CA ILE A 9 34.81 6.54 -8.05
C ILE A 9 35.05 7.33 -9.34
N VAL A 10 34.31 7.01 -10.42
CA VAL A 10 34.37 7.75 -11.70
C VAL A 10 34.11 9.24 -11.47
N ILE A 11 33.02 9.57 -10.75
CA ILE A 11 32.70 10.98 -10.43
C ILE A 11 33.83 11.66 -9.66
N ALA A 12 34.46 10.94 -8.73
CA ALA A 12 35.58 11.50 -7.97
C ALA A 12 36.81 11.72 -8.82
N VAL A 13 37.13 10.81 -9.77
CA VAL A 13 38.25 10.96 -10.71
C VAL A 13 37.97 12.11 -11.65
N LYS A 14 36.80 12.22 -12.24
CA LYS A 14 36.39 13.32 -13.10
C LYS A 14 36.61 14.68 -12.43
N LYS A 15 36.18 14.80 -11.18
CA LYS A 15 36.32 16.03 -10.43
C LYS A 15 37.80 16.40 -10.12
N ASN A 16 38.64 15.39 -9.93
CA ASN A 16 40.03 15.62 -9.55
C ASN A 16 40.96 15.81 -10.75
N TYR A 17 40.60 15.25 -11.92
CA TYR A 17 41.44 15.26 -13.12
C TYR A 17 40.78 16.00 -14.29
N GLU A 18 39.56 16.56 -14.10
CA GLU A 18 38.85 17.35 -15.12
C GLU A 18 38.64 16.59 -16.44
N VAL A 19 38.32 15.28 -16.36
CA VAL A 19 38.13 14.39 -17.51
C VAL A 19 36.69 13.91 -17.64
N GLU A 20 36.34 13.33 -18.80
CA GLU A 20 35.02 12.73 -19.05
C GLU A 20 34.96 11.26 -18.63
N ASP A 21 33.77 10.65 -18.70
CA ASP A 21 33.53 9.27 -18.25
C ASP A 21 34.38 8.25 -19.03
N ASP A 22 34.58 8.48 -20.34
CA ASP A 22 35.35 7.60 -21.23
C ASP A 22 36.86 7.58 -20.93
N ASN A 23 37.33 8.56 -20.16
CA ASN A 23 38.72 8.68 -19.75
C ASN A 23 39.01 8.01 -18.40
N VAL A 24 38.03 7.37 -17.77
CA VAL A 24 38.19 6.74 -16.46
C VAL A 24 37.87 5.26 -16.52
N LEU A 25 38.84 4.42 -16.17
CA LEU A 25 38.64 2.99 -16.02
C LEU A 25 38.66 2.61 -14.54
N VAL A 26 37.56 1.99 -14.08
CA VAL A 26 37.44 1.46 -12.72
C VAL A 26 37.10 -0.02 -12.80
N GLU A 27 37.98 -0.85 -12.30
CA GLU A 27 37.78 -2.29 -12.18
C GLU A 27 37.70 -2.65 -10.70
N ILE A 28 36.67 -3.43 -10.32
CA ILE A 28 36.48 -3.92 -8.96
C ILE A 28 36.34 -5.44 -9.03
N ASP A 29 37.19 -6.12 -8.28
CA ASP A 29 37.09 -7.56 -8.07
C ASP A 29 36.05 -7.83 -6.97
N PRO A 30 34.92 -8.47 -7.29
CA PRO A 30 33.85 -8.73 -6.34
C PRO A 30 34.25 -9.67 -5.20
N ASP A 31 35.20 -10.57 -5.44
CA ASP A 31 35.59 -11.61 -4.48
C ASP A 31 36.61 -11.10 -3.45
N SER A 32 37.59 -10.35 -3.92
CA SER A 32 38.64 -9.82 -3.03
C SER A 32 38.37 -8.40 -2.53
N GLY A 33 37.42 -7.69 -3.12
CA GLY A 33 37.15 -6.27 -2.84
C GLY A 33 38.26 -5.31 -3.30
N LYS A 34 39.28 -5.82 -4.01
CA LYS A 34 40.32 -4.99 -4.57
C LYS A 34 39.80 -4.22 -5.78
N PHE A 35 40.28 -2.99 -5.93
CA PHE A 35 39.91 -2.18 -7.07
C PHE A 35 41.10 -1.49 -7.68
N ASN A 36 41.06 -1.30 -9.00
CA ASN A 36 42.03 -0.57 -9.77
C ASN A 36 41.33 0.65 -10.39
N VAL A 37 42.03 1.77 -10.41
CA VAL A 37 41.56 3.00 -11.03
C VAL A 37 42.67 3.43 -11.99
N ALA A 38 42.30 3.74 -13.22
CA ALA A 38 43.23 4.20 -14.23
C ALA A 38 42.62 5.35 -15.03
N LEU A 39 43.48 6.25 -15.47
CA LEU A 39 43.16 7.25 -16.47
C LEU A 39 43.39 6.65 -17.85
N VAL A 40 42.46 6.89 -18.76
CA VAL A 40 42.54 6.47 -20.14
C VAL A 40 42.67 7.70 -21.02
N GLN A 41 43.79 7.84 -21.69
CA GLN A 41 44.08 8.93 -22.61
C GLN A 41 44.13 8.44 -24.04
N ASN A 42 43.55 9.18 -24.95
CA ASN A 42 43.62 8.84 -26.39
C ASN A 42 44.93 9.39 -26.98
N VAL A 43 45.62 8.57 -27.75
CA VAL A 43 46.83 8.99 -28.44
C VAL A 43 46.46 9.81 -29.66
N VAL A 44 46.91 11.07 -29.66
CA VAL A 44 46.72 12.01 -30.77
C VAL A 44 48.04 12.44 -31.39
N ALA A 45 48.02 13.06 -32.55
CA ALA A 45 49.23 13.67 -33.13
C ALA A 45 49.70 14.81 -32.21
N ASP A 46 51.01 15.03 -32.10
CA ASP A 46 51.56 16.05 -31.17
C ASP A 46 51.01 17.47 -31.46
N GLU A 47 50.65 17.73 -32.71
CA GLU A 47 50.03 19.00 -33.14
C GLU A 47 48.55 19.13 -32.81
N ASP A 48 47.85 18.00 -32.53
CA ASP A 48 46.46 17.92 -32.18
C ASP A 48 46.25 17.70 -30.67
N TRP A 49 47.29 17.77 -29.87
CA TRP A 49 47.26 17.55 -28.44
C TRP A 49 46.84 18.83 -27.70
N TYR A 50 45.56 18.96 -27.39
CA TYR A 50 44.96 20.13 -26.73
C TYR A 50 44.57 19.89 -25.27
N ASP A 51 44.21 18.64 -24.92
CA ASP A 51 43.71 18.26 -23.59
C ASP A 51 44.67 17.23 -22.95
N GLU A 52 45.59 17.72 -22.13
CA GLU A 52 46.59 16.88 -21.44
C GLU A 52 46.00 15.88 -20.45
N HIS A 53 44.67 15.95 -20.09
CA HIS A 53 44.01 15.02 -19.22
C HIS A 53 43.29 13.89 -20.02
N ALA A 54 42.67 14.20 -21.15
CA ALA A 54 41.94 13.26 -21.98
C ALA A 54 42.78 12.67 -23.12
N GLU A 55 43.86 13.36 -23.49
CA GLU A 55 44.70 13.03 -24.64
C GLU A 55 46.19 12.95 -24.26
N ILE A 56 46.96 12.27 -25.07
CA ILE A 56 48.41 12.18 -24.96
C ILE A 56 49.01 12.25 -26.35
N GLY A 57 50.02 13.14 -26.55
CA GLY A 57 50.75 13.22 -27.82
C GLY A 57 51.49 11.93 -28.12
N ILE A 58 51.60 11.57 -29.42
CA ILE A 58 52.23 10.34 -29.88
C ILE A 58 53.68 10.22 -29.38
N THR A 59 54.42 11.33 -29.35
CA THR A 59 55.82 11.30 -28.89
C THR A 59 55.90 10.94 -27.40
N GLU A 60 55.01 11.42 -26.56
CA GLU A 60 54.97 11.08 -25.15
C GLU A 60 54.42 9.67 -24.92
N ALA A 61 53.41 9.23 -25.69
CA ALA A 61 52.86 7.89 -25.63
C ALA A 61 53.95 6.83 -25.99
N GLN A 62 54.78 7.11 -26.99
CA GLN A 62 55.88 6.23 -27.40
C GLN A 62 57.04 6.14 -26.39
N LYS A 63 57.18 7.08 -25.49
CA LYS A 63 58.09 6.95 -24.33
C LYS A 63 57.63 5.90 -23.34
N ILE A 64 56.29 5.71 -23.22
CA ILE A 64 55.68 4.68 -22.34
C ILE A 64 55.80 3.33 -23.04
N ARG A 65 55.42 3.27 -24.33
CA ARG A 65 55.49 2.03 -25.13
C ARG A 65 55.68 2.37 -26.61
N LYS A 66 56.80 1.93 -27.18
CA LYS A 66 57.18 2.24 -28.56
C LYS A 66 56.17 1.79 -29.66
N SER A 67 55.22 0.90 -29.32
CA SER A 67 54.22 0.40 -30.26
C SER A 67 52.92 1.16 -30.29
N TYR A 68 52.79 2.26 -29.57
CA TYR A 68 51.60 3.10 -29.62
C TYR A 68 51.54 3.90 -30.94
N GLU A 69 50.36 3.92 -31.50
CA GLU A 69 50.01 4.66 -32.72
C GLU A 69 48.87 5.67 -32.41
N VAL A 70 48.70 6.67 -33.26
CA VAL A 70 47.58 7.63 -33.14
C VAL A 70 46.26 6.90 -33.22
N GLY A 71 45.35 7.15 -32.24
CA GLY A 71 44.10 6.44 -32.07
C GLY A 71 44.14 5.32 -31.03
N ASP A 72 45.31 4.95 -30.52
CA ASP A 72 45.44 4.00 -29.42
C ASP A 72 45.01 4.63 -28.09
N ARG A 73 44.81 3.78 -27.07
CA ARG A 73 44.47 4.20 -25.69
C ARG A 73 45.63 3.89 -24.74
N VAL A 74 46.11 4.89 -24.04
CA VAL A 74 47.10 4.72 -22.98
C VAL A 74 46.37 4.64 -21.64
N VAL A 75 46.60 3.58 -20.89
CA VAL A 75 45.99 3.34 -19.57
C VAL A 75 47.08 3.63 -18.51
N THR A 76 46.86 4.71 -17.75
CA THR A 76 47.78 5.10 -16.69
C THR A 76 47.15 4.80 -15.33
N PRO A 77 47.71 3.86 -14.54
CA PRO A 77 47.15 3.53 -13.23
C PRO A 77 47.30 4.65 -12.26
N LEU A 78 46.21 4.98 -11.57
CA LEU A 78 46.17 5.95 -10.50
C LEU A 78 46.40 5.31 -9.12
N LYS A 79 46.88 6.11 -8.15
CA LYS A 79 47.09 5.60 -6.79
C LYS A 79 45.74 5.32 -6.11
N THR A 80 45.42 4.07 -5.93
CA THR A 80 44.15 3.63 -5.32
C THR A 80 43.93 4.14 -3.89
N LYS A 81 44.99 4.49 -3.17
CA LYS A 81 44.93 5.08 -1.82
C LYS A 81 44.10 6.36 -1.77
N ASP A 82 44.12 7.17 -2.81
CA ASP A 82 43.45 8.45 -2.88
C ASP A 82 41.95 8.29 -3.00
N PHE A 83 41.48 7.16 -3.57
CA PHE A 83 40.07 6.84 -3.78
C PHE A 83 39.52 5.87 -2.74
N GLY A 84 40.37 5.26 -1.91
CA GLY A 84 39.98 4.25 -0.92
C GLY A 84 38.95 4.76 0.10
N ARG A 85 39.09 6.01 0.56
CA ARG A 85 38.13 6.66 1.48
C ARG A 85 36.78 6.91 0.81
N ILE A 86 36.81 7.36 -0.44
CA ILE A 86 35.60 7.64 -1.24
C ILE A 86 34.86 6.33 -1.51
N ALA A 87 35.58 5.30 -1.94
CA ALA A 87 35.04 3.97 -2.16
C ALA A 87 34.39 3.41 -0.88
N ALA A 88 35.07 3.51 0.26
CA ALA A 88 34.56 3.00 1.55
C ALA A 88 33.33 3.79 2.03
N GLN A 89 33.32 5.12 1.92
CA GLN A 89 32.17 5.95 2.30
C GLN A 89 30.96 5.68 1.39
N THR A 90 31.19 5.56 0.09
CA THR A 90 30.15 5.25 -0.90
C THR A 90 29.60 3.85 -0.68
N ALA A 91 30.46 2.83 -0.49
CA ALA A 91 30.03 1.48 -0.18
C ALA A 91 29.16 1.45 1.08
N LYS A 92 29.58 2.14 2.16
CA LYS A 92 28.79 2.26 3.38
C LYS A 92 27.43 2.93 3.14
N HIS A 93 27.41 3.99 2.34
CA HIS A 93 26.15 4.68 1.99
C HIS A 93 25.23 3.78 1.17
N VAL A 94 25.74 3.14 0.12
CA VAL A 94 24.98 2.26 -0.77
C VAL A 94 24.47 1.03 -0.03
N ILE A 95 25.29 0.43 0.85
CA ILE A 95 24.84 -0.71 1.68
C ILE A 95 23.71 -0.28 2.61
N ARG A 96 23.84 0.85 3.31
CA ARG A 96 22.78 1.37 4.18
C ARG A 96 21.52 1.70 3.42
N GLN A 97 21.65 2.28 2.23
CA GLN A 97 20.50 2.55 1.36
C GLN A 97 19.84 1.25 0.91
N GLY A 98 20.64 0.26 0.46
CA GLY A 98 20.12 -1.05 0.04
C GLY A 98 19.41 -1.81 1.16
N ILE A 99 19.94 -1.77 2.39
CA ILE A 99 19.27 -2.34 3.56
C ILE A 99 17.93 -1.65 3.78
N ARG A 100 17.88 -0.32 3.79
CA ARG A 100 16.62 0.44 3.96
C ARG A 100 15.62 0.16 2.86
N GLU A 101 16.06 0.03 1.60
CA GLU A 101 15.21 -0.33 0.47
C GLU A 101 14.66 -1.76 0.61
N ALA A 102 15.49 -2.71 1.06
CA ALA A 102 15.07 -4.09 1.31
C ALA A 102 14.06 -4.17 2.48
N GLU A 103 14.33 -3.49 3.59
CA GLU A 103 13.41 -3.40 4.73
C GLU A 103 12.07 -2.79 4.31
N ARG A 104 12.09 -1.70 3.54
CA ARG A 104 10.87 -1.08 2.99
C ARG A 104 10.11 -2.02 2.06
N SER A 105 10.81 -2.72 1.17
CA SER A 105 10.18 -3.67 0.25
C SER A 105 9.53 -4.84 1.00
N GLN A 106 10.19 -5.35 2.03
CA GLN A 106 9.64 -6.40 2.88
C GLN A 106 8.41 -5.92 3.66
N GLN A 107 8.46 -4.74 4.26
CA GLN A 107 7.31 -4.10 4.92
C GLN A 107 6.14 -3.91 3.95
N LEU A 108 6.41 -3.43 2.73
CA LEU A 108 5.43 -3.29 1.66
C LEU A 108 4.75 -4.61 1.33
N SER A 109 5.51 -5.66 1.13
CA SER A 109 4.97 -7.00 0.83
C SER A 109 4.12 -7.54 1.97
N GLU A 110 4.54 -7.34 3.23
CA GLU A 110 3.76 -7.76 4.42
C GLU A 110 2.44 -7.01 4.51
N ILE A 111 2.43 -5.70 4.22
CA ILE A 111 1.19 -4.90 4.27
C ILE A 111 0.31 -5.16 3.06
N GLN A 112 0.89 -5.36 1.87
CA GLN A 112 0.13 -5.73 0.67
C GLN A 112 -0.63 -7.04 0.86
N SER A 113 -0.04 -8.00 1.58
CA SER A 113 -0.73 -9.25 1.92
C SER A 113 -1.95 -9.03 2.84
N ARG A 114 -2.04 -7.88 3.49
CA ARG A 114 -3.18 -7.45 4.31
C ARG A 114 -4.14 -6.49 3.61
N ALA A 115 -3.96 -6.26 2.31
CA ALA A 115 -4.95 -5.51 1.52
C ALA A 115 -6.31 -6.22 1.63
N HIS A 116 -7.37 -5.43 1.80
CA HIS A 116 -8.73 -5.90 2.03
C HIS A 116 -8.96 -6.66 3.34
N ASP A 117 -8.09 -6.46 4.31
CA ASP A 117 -8.23 -6.99 5.66
C ASP A 117 -8.31 -5.85 6.70
N ILE A 118 -8.57 -6.19 7.95
CA ILE A 118 -8.55 -5.26 9.07
C ILE A 118 -7.25 -5.36 9.84
N ILE A 119 -6.76 -4.21 10.28
CA ILE A 119 -5.59 -4.11 11.14
C ILE A 119 -5.92 -3.26 12.36
N GLN A 120 -5.23 -3.56 13.45
CA GLN A 120 -5.25 -2.75 14.65
C GLN A 120 -4.29 -1.57 14.47
N ALA A 121 -4.75 -0.37 14.75
CA ALA A 121 -3.98 0.85 14.61
C ALA A 121 -4.11 1.71 15.86
N THR A 122 -3.06 2.49 16.17
CA THR A 122 -3.05 3.40 17.31
C THR A 122 -3.02 4.84 16.82
N VAL A 123 -3.89 5.68 17.35
CA VAL A 123 -3.93 7.11 17.02
C VAL A 123 -2.67 7.79 17.55
N THR A 124 -1.85 8.35 16.68
CA THR A 124 -0.64 9.08 17.04
C THR A 124 -0.85 10.57 17.10
N ARG A 125 -1.73 11.12 16.27
CA ARG A 125 -2.02 12.54 16.22
C ARG A 125 -3.40 12.81 15.61
N VAL A 126 -4.10 13.79 16.16
CA VAL A 126 -5.36 14.32 15.62
C VAL A 126 -5.15 15.77 15.19
N ASP A 127 -5.35 16.06 13.91
CA ASP A 127 -5.25 17.40 13.33
C ASP A 127 -6.66 17.87 12.96
N ASN A 128 -7.30 18.60 13.87
CA ASN A 128 -8.67 19.07 13.71
C ASN A 128 -8.80 20.16 12.63
N GLU A 129 -7.72 20.93 12.34
CA GLU A 129 -7.75 21.98 11.32
C GLU A 129 -7.79 21.36 9.93
N LYS A 130 -6.98 20.33 9.69
CA LYS A 130 -6.95 19.59 8.43
C LYS A 130 -7.98 18.47 8.36
N GLY A 131 -8.61 18.13 9.48
CA GLY A 131 -9.57 17.03 9.58
C GLY A 131 -8.96 15.67 9.31
N ILE A 132 -7.71 15.45 9.71
CA ILE A 132 -6.99 14.19 9.51
C ILE A 132 -6.58 13.57 10.84
N VAL A 133 -6.57 12.24 10.88
CA VAL A 133 -6.07 11.45 12.00
C VAL A 133 -4.89 10.62 11.51
N ALA A 134 -3.73 10.75 12.17
CA ALA A 134 -2.56 9.93 11.90
C ALA A 134 -2.62 8.68 12.79
N LEU A 135 -2.36 7.53 12.19
CA LEU A 135 -2.44 6.22 12.83
C LEU A 135 -1.13 5.47 12.64
N ASP A 136 -0.62 4.89 13.73
CA ASP A 136 0.47 3.91 13.67
C ASP A 136 -0.12 2.52 13.44
N LEU A 137 0.31 1.89 12.35
CA LEU A 137 -0.09 0.55 11.96
C LEU A 137 0.90 -0.52 12.45
N GLY A 138 1.80 -0.16 13.35
CA GLY A 138 2.89 -1.02 13.81
C GLY A 138 3.94 -1.24 12.71
N LYS A 139 4.21 -2.50 12.36
CA LYS A 139 5.15 -2.82 11.26
C LYS A 139 4.75 -2.20 9.91
N GLY A 140 3.51 -1.75 9.79
CA GLY A 140 2.96 -1.10 8.60
C GLY A 140 3.32 0.37 8.45
N GLY A 141 3.98 0.95 9.43
CA GLY A 141 4.31 2.36 9.46
C GLY A 141 3.12 3.25 9.79
N GLU A 142 3.21 4.51 9.43
CA GLU A 142 2.18 5.51 9.68
C GLU A 142 1.22 5.63 8.49
N ALA A 143 -0.09 5.68 8.77
CA ALA A 143 -1.12 5.95 7.78
C ALA A 143 -1.99 7.15 8.21
N ILE A 144 -2.60 7.79 7.22
CA ILE A 144 -3.49 8.91 7.44
C ILE A 144 -4.92 8.46 7.17
N LEU A 145 -5.81 8.72 8.13
CA LEU A 145 -7.24 8.55 7.99
C LEU A 145 -7.86 9.92 7.66
N PRO A 146 -8.18 10.20 6.39
CA PRO A 146 -8.75 11.47 5.98
C PRO A 146 -10.21 11.59 6.42
N ARG A 147 -10.74 12.79 6.46
CA ARG A 147 -12.08 13.08 7.00
C ARG A 147 -13.21 12.27 6.33
N ASN A 148 -13.12 12.01 5.04
CA ASN A 148 -14.11 11.21 4.30
C ASN A 148 -14.08 9.71 4.64
N GLU A 149 -12.99 9.24 5.26
CA GLU A 149 -12.85 7.85 5.72
C GLU A 149 -13.06 7.71 7.23
N GLN A 150 -13.36 8.81 7.92
CA GLN A 150 -13.74 8.83 9.35
C GLN A 150 -15.25 8.66 9.50
N VAL A 151 -15.64 7.90 10.51
CA VAL A 151 -17.06 7.71 10.83
C VAL A 151 -17.65 9.02 11.41
N PRO A 152 -18.75 9.53 10.85
CA PRO A 152 -19.40 10.73 11.38
C PRO A 152 -19.81 10.54 12.85
N GLY A 153 -19.39 11.49 13.71
CA GLY A 153 -19.68 11.45 15.14
C GLY A 153 -18.72 10.60 15.99
N GLU A 154 -17.82 9.85 15.38
CA GLU A 154 -16.74 9.16 16.10
C GLU A 154 -15.66 10.16 16.54
N THR A 155 -15.24 10.07 17.80
CA THR A 155 -14.17 10.92 18.35
C THR A 155 -12.89 10.11 18.42
N TYR A 156 -11.78 10.73 17.97
CA TYR A 156 -10.47 10.12 18.01
C TYR A 156 -9.59 10.82 19.03
N THR A 157 -8.90 10.05 19.87
CA THR A 157 -7.97 10.57 20.89
C THR A 157 -6.60 9.94 20.73
N GLU A 158 -5.55 10.71 20.98
CA GLU A 158 -4.18 10.20 20.93
C GLU A 158 -3.98 9.04 21.91
N GLY A 159 -3.31 7.98 21.45
CA GLY A 159 -3.15 6.74 22.20
C GLY A 159 -4.33 5.76 22.11
N GLN A 160 -5.45 6.15 21.52
CA GLN A 160 -6.58 5.25 21.28
C GLN A 160 -6.23 4.20 20.25
N THR A 161 -6.59 2.95 20.56
CA THR A 161 -6.45 1.82 19.63
C THR A 161 -7.79 1.55 18.96
N LEU A 162 -7.76 1.41 17.63
CA LEU A 162 -8.96 1.11 16.83
C LEU A 162 -8.63 0.18 15.67
N GLN A 163 -9.66 -0.47 15.12
CA GLN A 163 -9.54 -1.30 13.95
C GLN A 163 -9.85 -0.49 12.68
N VAL A 164 -9.02 -0.61 11.68
CA VAL A 164 -9.21 0.03 10.36
C VAL A 164 -9.15 -1.00 9.26
N TYR A 165 -9.91 -0.75 8.20
CA TYR A 165 -9.87 -1.56 6.99
C TYR A 165 -8.80 -1.04 6.04
N VAL A 166 -7.95 -1.93 5.54
CA VAL A 166 -6.95 -1.60 4.52
C VAL A 166 -7.62 -1.67 3.15
N VAL A 167 -7.86 -0.51 2.57
CA VAL A 167 -8.51 -0.40 1.25
C VAL A 167 -7.54 -0.80 0.16
N ASP A 168 -6.33 -0.25 0.20
CA ASP A 168 -5.29 -0.50 -0.78
C ASP A 168 -3.91 -0.11 -0.24
N VAL A 169 -2.86 -0.62 -0.89
CA VAL A 169 -1.47 -0.28 -0.58
C VAL A 169 -0.79 0.17 -1.86
N VAL A 170 -0.54 1.47 -1.97
CA VAL A 170 0.05 2.08 -3.16
C VAL A 170 1.54 2.33 -2.93
N SER A 171 2.36 1.89 -3.89
CA SER A 171 3.79 2.21 -3.92
C SER A 171 3.99 3.62 -4.47
N GLY A 172 4.67 4.49 -3.71
CA GLY A 172 5.01 5.84 -4.11
C GLY A 172 6.51 6.12 -4.01
N GLU A 173 6.96 7.23 -4.58
CA GLU A 173 8.38 7.66 -4.57
C GLU A 173 8.96 7.80 -3.15
N ARG A 174 8.12 8.12 -2.16
CA ARG A 174 8.53 8.30 -0.75
C ARG A 174 8.29 7.06 0.12
N GLY A 175 7.90 5.93 -0.47
CA GLY A 175 7.58 4.67 0.20
C GLY A 175 6.13 4.22 0.00
N ALA A 176 5.72 3.15 0.69
CA ALA A 176 4.35 2.65 0.67
C ALA A 176 3.40 3.64 1.32
N ARG A 177 2.28 3.86 0.67
CA ARG A 177 1.14 4.57 1.25
C ARG A 177 0.00 3.57 1.47
N VAL A 178 -0.33 3.33 2.70
CA VAL A 178 -1.46 2.47 3.09
C VAL A 178 -2.73 3.32 3.12
N MET A 179 -3.70 2.95 2.31
CA MET A 179 -5.02 3.58 2.30
C MET A 179 -5.92 2.83 3.27
N ILE A 180 -6.38 3.53 4.28
CA ILE A 180 -7.20 2.97 5.36
C ILE A 180 -8.56 3.65 5.43
N SER A 181 -9.57 2.91 5.89
CA SER A 181 -10.93 3.41 6.02
C SER A 181 -11.61 2.86 7.27
N ARG A 182 -12.44 3.71 7.89
CA ARG A 182 -13.40 3.32 8.92
C ARG A 182 -14.84 3.29 8.38
N THR A 183 -15.07 3.85 7.18
CA THR A 183 -16.39 3.93 6.55
C THR A 183 -16.65 2.80 5.55
N HIS A 184 -15.62 2.12 5.07
CA HIS A 184 -15.73 1.10 4.05
C HIS A 184 -16.57 -0.12 4.52
N PRO A 185 -17.50 -0.65 3.70
CA PRO A 185 -18.32 -1.82 4.06
C PRO A 185 -17.49 -3.08 4.37
N GLY A 186 -16.31 -3.19 3.78
CA GLY A 186 -15.35 -4.27 4.05
C GLY A 186 -14.94 -4.36 5.52
N LEU A 187 -14.94 -3.25 6.27
CA LEU A 187 -14.68 -3.24 7.71
C LEU A 187 -15.71 -4.12 8.44
N VAL A 188 -17.01 -3.92 8.14
CA VAL A 188 -18.09 -4.70 8.76
C VAL A 188 -17.96 -6.18 8.40
N LYS A 189 -17.72 -6.49 7.12
CA LYS A 189 -17.53 -7.86 6.66
C LYS A 189 -16.43 -8.58 7.43
N ARG A 190 -15.26 -7.95 7.55
CA ARG A 190 -14.11 -8.55 8.25
C ARG A 190 -14.33 -8.67 9.75
N LEU A 191 -15.04 -7.73 10.38
CA LEU A 191 -15.42 -7.85 11.78
C LEU A 191 -16.33 -9.05 12.01
N PHE A 192 -17.30 -9.30 11.13
CA PHE A 192 -18.14 -10.49 11.21
C PHE A 192 -17.35 -11.78 10.96
N GLU A 193 -16.39 -11.80 10.06
CA GLU A 193 -15.51 -12.95 9.84
C GLU A 193 -14.70 -13.31 11.10
N LEU A 194 -14.37 -12.35 11.96
CA LEU A 194 -13.68 -12.62 13.23
C LEU A 194 -14.63 -13.15 14.33
N GLU A 195 -15.89 -12.67 14.35
CA GLU A 195 -16.83 -13.00 15.41
C GLU A 195 -17.72 -14.23 15.09
N VAL A 196 -17.83 -14.59 13.81
CA VAL A 196 -18.74 -15.63 13.31
C VAL A 196 -17.94 -16.73 12.63
N PRO A 197 -17.69 -17.86 13.31
CA PRO A 197 -16.94 -18.99 12.75
C PRO A 197 -17.52 -19.52 11.44
N GLU A 198 -18.85 -19.52 11.28
CA GLU A 198 -19.53 -19.98 10.10
C GLU A 198 -19.32 -19.08 8.87
N ILE A 199 -18.95 -17.81 9.08
CA ILE A 199 -18.49 -16.90 8.00
C ILE A 199 -17.02 -17.17 7.70
N TYR A 200 -16.20 -17.38 8.73
CA TYR A 200 -14.78 -17.64 8.59
C TYR A 200 -14.50 -18.93 7.80
N ASP A 201 -15.25 -20.01 8.08
CA ASP A 201 -15.11 -21.29 7.38
C ASP A 201 -15.83 -21.33 6.01
N GLY A 202 -16.59 -20.27 5.68
CA GLY A 202 -17.29 -20.11 4.41
C GLY A 202 -18.60 -20.90 4.31
N THR A 203 -19.13 -21.45 5.40
CA THR A 203 -20.47 -22.07 5.47
C THR A 203 -21.54 -21.00 5.27
N VAL A 204 -21.37 -19.84 5.91
CA VAL A 204 -22.20 -18.65 5.73
C VAL A 204 -21.45 -17.63 4.88
N GLU A 205 -22.09 -17.14 3.83
CA GLU A 205 -21.54 -16.12 2.93
C GLU A 205 -22.25 -14.78 3.11
N VAL A 206 -21.47 -13.71 3.18
CA VAL A 206 -21.98 -12.34 3.09
C VAL A 206 -22.14 -11.97 1.61
N LYS A 207 -23.37 -11.87 1.15
CA LYS A 207 -23.71 -11.61 -0.27
C LYS A 207 -23.72 -10.11 -0.61
N ALA A 208 -24.19 -9.27 0.31
CA ALA A 208 -24.23 -7.82 0.11
C ALA A 208 -24.17 -7.09 1.44
N ILE A 209 -23.60 -5.87 1.41
CA ILE A 209 -23.60 -4.93 2.52
C ILE A 209 -23.95 -3.55 1.98
N SER A 210 -24.94 -2.92 2.60
CA SER A 210 -25.27 -1.50 2.43
C SER A 210 -25.02 -0.80 3.75
N ARG A 211 -24.14 0.20 3.78
CA ARG A 211 -23.64 0.84 4.99
C ARG A 211 -23.76 2.36 4.92
N GLU A 212 -24.38 2.94 5.91
CA GLU A 212 -24.25 4.34 6.29
C GLU A 212 -23.45 4.41 7.60
N ALA A 213 -22.14 4.67 7.45
CA ALA A 213 -21.18 4.56 8.55
C ALA A 213 -21.56 5.42 9.75
N GLY A 214 -21.52 4.85 10.94
CA GLY A 214 -21.94 5.51 12.20
C GLY A 214 -23.43 5.56 12.43
N VAL A 215 -24.25 5.13 11.48
CA VAL A 215 -25.71 5.15 11.59
C VAL A 215 -26.27 3.75 11.52
N ARG A 216 -26.18 3.09 10.37
CA ARG A 216 -26.79 1.79 10.14
C ARG A 216 -26.11 1.01 9.02
N THR A 217 -26.00 -0.28 9.22
CA THR A 217 -25.58 -1.24 8.20
C THR A 217 -26.66 -2.31 8.01
N LYS A 218 -26.95 -2.65 6.75
CA LYS A 218 -27.69 -3.85 6.38
C LYS A 218 -26.75 -4.84 5.73
N MET A 219 -26.75 -6.07 6.22
CA MET A 219 -25.91 -7.17 5.73
C MET A 219 -26.79 -8.34 5.30
N ALA A 220 -26.69 -8.73 4.03
CA ALA A 220 -27.39 -9.87 3.47
C ALA A 220 -26.49 -11.11 3.54
N VAL A 221 -26.97 -12.18 4.14
CA VAL A 221 -26.25 -13.43 4.38
C VAL A 221 -27.00 -14.64 3.82
N TRP A 222 -26.24 -15.60 3.36
CA TRP A 222 -26.72 -16.85 2.80
C TRP A 222 -25.89 -18.02 3.35
N SER A 223 -26.49 -19.20 3.47
CA SER A 223 -25.78 -20.42 3.91
C SER A 223 -25.74 -21.46 2.80
N LYS A 224 -24.58 -22.10 2.64
CA LYS A 224 -24.38 -23.26 1.79
C LYS A 224 -25.02 -24.50 2.39
N ASP A 225 -25.07 -24.57 3.72
CA ASP A 225 -25.70 -25.68 4.45
C ASP A 225 -27.14 -25.32 4.81
N ALA A 226 -28.10 -26.11 4.34
CA ALA A 226 -29.51 -25.92 4.62
C ALA A 226 -29.88 -26.07 6.11
N ASN A 227 -29.05 -26.75 6.91
CA ASN A 227 -29.24 -26.91 8.34
C ASN A 227 -28.75 -25.71 9.15
N VAL A 228 -27.97 -24.79 8.54
CA VAL A 228 -27.46 -23.61 9.20
C VAL A 228 -28.28 -22.40 8.81
N ASN A 229 -28.96 -21.80 9.79
CA ASN A 229 -29.62 -20.52 9.58
C ASN A 229 -28.60 -19.38 9.59
N PRO A 230 -28.34 -18.72 8.45
CA PRO A 230 -27.26 -17.72 8.34
C PRO A 230 -27.50 -16.50 9.20
N VAL A 231 -28.75 -16.08 9.40
CA VAL A 231 -29.08 -14.90 10.22
C VAL A 231 -28.80 -15.20 11.69
N SER A 232 -29.28 -16.37 12.18
CA SER A 232 -29.06 -16.80 13.55
C SER A 232 -27.57 -17.00 13.87
N ALA A 233 -26.79 -17.54 12.93
CA ALA A 233 -25.35 -17.71 13.06
C ALA A 233 -24.63 -16.36 13.28
N CYS A 234 -25.01 -15.34 12.52
CA CYS A 234 -24.44 -14.02 12.64
C CYS A 234 -24.88 -13.26 13.90
N ILE A 235 -26.11 -13.47 14.37
CA ILE A 235 -26.62 -12.86 15.61
C ILE A 235 -25.91 -13.47 16.82
N GLY A 236 -25.73 -14.80 16.83
CA GLY A 236 -25.15 -15.55 17.92
C GLY A 236 -26.13 -15.79 19.10
N PRO A 237 -25.71 -16.59 20.10
CA PRO A 237 -26.49 -16.79 21.32
C PRO A 237 -26.76 -15.43 22.01
N HIS A 238 -28.01 -15.15 22.33
CA HIS A 238 -28.43 -13.90 22.99
C HIS A 238 -28.02 -12.61 22.27
N GLY A 239 -27.57 -12.68 21.02
CA GLY A 239 -27.10 -11.54 20.24
C GLY A 239 -25.64 -11.13 20.49
N ASP A 240 -24.86 -11.97 21.16
CA ASP A 240 -23.49 -11.63 21.57
C ASP A 240 -22.55 -11.30 20.42
N ARG A 241 -22.65 -12.05 19.30
CA ARG A 241 -21.77 -11.85 18.15
C ARG A 241 -22.01 -10.52 17.45
N VAL A 242 -23.30 -10.22 17.17
CA VAL A 242 -23.65 -8.93 16.55
C VAL A 242 -23.37 -7.76 17.49
N ALA A 243 -23.58 -7.93 18.80
CA ALA A 243 -23.28 -6.90 19.80
C ALA A 243 -21.77 -6.56 19.85
N ALA A 244 -20.90 -7.55 19.77
CA ALA A 244 -19.45 -7.36 19.72
C ALA A 244 -19.03 -6.56 18.49
N VAL A 245 -19.64 -6.77 17.33
CA VAL A 245 -19.38 -5.98 16.11
C VAL A 245 -19.91 -4.57 16.26
N VAL A 246 -21.14 -4.40 16.79
CA VAL A 246 -21.75 -3.08 17.05
C VAL A 246 -20.87 -2.23 17.98
N GLU A 247 -20.31 -2.82 19.04
CA GLU A 247 -19.38 -2.14 19.95
C GLU A 247 -18.13 -1.64 19.24
N LYS A 248 -17.50 -2.49 18.42
CA LYS A 248 -16.30 -2.14 17.61
C LYS A 248 -16.57 -1.03 16.58
N LEU A 249 -17.83 -0.86 16.18
CA LEU A 249 -18.29 0.18 15.25
C LEU A 249 -18.86 1.43 15.97
N GLY A 250 -18.66 1.54 17.29
CA GLY A 250 -19.10 2.72 18.04
C GLY A 250 -20.62 2.83 18.20
N GLY A 251 -21.35 1.71 18.16
CA GLY A 251 -22.81 1.69 18.35
C GLY A 251 -23.60 1.77 17.03
N GLU A 252 -22.96 1.61 15.87
CA GLU A 252 -23.64 1.54 14.56
C GLU A 252 -24.64 0.38 14.54
N LYS A 253 -25.89 0.66 14.16
CA LYS A 253 -26.95 -0.36 14.12
C LYS A 253 -26.72 -1.34 12.96
N ILE A 254 -26.86 -2.63 13.23
CA ILE A 254 -26.66 -3.67 12.23
C ILE A 254 -27.93 -4.50 12.08
N ASP A 255 -28.47 -4.55 10.84
CA ASP A 255 -29.55 -5.45 10.46
C ASP A 255 -28.99 -6.58 9.60
N ILE A 256 -29.23 -7.79 10.04
CA ILE A 256 -28.83 -9.00 9.30
C ILE A 256 -30.06 -9.55 8.63
N VAL A 257 -30.01 -9.67 7.30
CA VAL A 257 -31.15 -10.16 6.50
C VAL A 257 -30.75 -11.40 5.70
N LYS A 258 -31.74 -12.28 5.48
CA LYS A 258 -31.52 -13.45 4.65
C LYS A 258 -31.49 -13.06 3.18
N TRP A 259 -30.41 -13.43 2.49
CA TRP A 259 -30.33 -13.27 1.05
C TRP A 259 -31.17 -14.38 0.34
N SER A 260 -31.81 -14.02 -0.77
CA SER A 260 -32.51 -14.94 -1.66
C SER A 260 -32.17 -14.62 -3.11
N GLU A 261 -32.14 -15.63 -3.97
CA GLU A 261 -32.08 -15.49 -5.42
C GLU A 261 -33.35 -14.85 -5.99
N ASP A 262 -34.51 -15.10 -5.35
CA ASP A 262 -35.73 -14.38 -5.66
C ASP A 262 -35.63 -12.93 -5.19
N VAL A 263 -35.60 -12.03 -6.15
CA VAL A 263 -35.48 -10.59 -5.92
C VAL A 263 -36.61 -10.05 -5.04
N SER A 264 -37.83 -10.56 -5.21
CA SER A 264 -39.01 -10.13 -4.44
C SER A 264 -38.92 -10.57 -2.98
N GLU A 265 -38.47 -11.81 -2.74
CA GLU A 265 -38.17 -12.27 -1.38
C GLU A 265 -37.04 -11.51 -0.74
N PHE A 266 -35.99 -11.25 -1.49
CA PHE A 266 -34.81 -10.49 -0.97
C PHE A 266 -35.19 -9.06 -0.60
N ILE A 267 -35.96 -8.35 -1.44
CA ILE A 267 -36.47 -7.00 -1.15
C ILE A 267 -37.34 -7.02 0.11
N SER A 268 -38.22 -8.00 0.22
CA SER A 268 -39.09 -8.17 1.42
C SER A 268 -38.24 -8.37 2.68
N ALA A 269 -37.23 -9.22 2.63
CA ALA A 269 -36.31 -9.45 3.74
C ALA A 269 -35.48 -8.17 4.08
N ALA A 270 -35.03 -7.43 3.07
CA ALA A 270 -34.22 -6.23 3.22
C ALA A 270 -35.00 -5.07 3.90
N LEU A 271 -36.31 -5.02 3.73
CA LEU A 271 -37.19 -4.03 4.38
C LEU A 271 -37.56 -4.38 5.84
N SER A 272 -37.09 -5.53 6.34
CA SER A 272 -37.22 -5.85 7.77
C SER A 272 -36.72 -4.67 8.65
N PRO A 273 -37.42 -4.36 9.78
CA PRO A 273 -38.51 -5.10 10.43
C PRO A 273 -39.92 -4.81 9.89
N ALA A 274 -40.08 -4.03 8.83
CA ALA A 274 -41.38 -3.77 8.24
C ALA A 274 -41.98 -5.03 7.61
N LYS A 275 -43.27 -5.27 7.83
CA LYS A 275 -43.98 -6.38 7.23
C LYS A 275 -44.41 -6.02 5.81
N VAL A 276 -43.79 -6.66 4.82
CA VAL A 276 -44.12 -6.47 3.40
C VAL A 276 -45.29 -7.40 3.03
N LEU A 277 -46.32 -6.86 2.36
CA LEU A 277 -47.47 -7.59 1.86
C LEU A 277 -47.25 -8.07 0.43
N LYS A 278 -46.64 -7.26 -0.41
CA LYS A 278 -46.39 -7.56 -1.82
C LYS A 278 -45.18 -6.77 -2.36
N VAL A 279 -44.41 -7.42 -3.20
CA VAL A 279 -43.35 -6.77 -4.01
C VAL A 279 -43.65 -7.01 -5.48
N GLU A 280 -43.68 -5.97 -6.29
CA GLU A 280 -43.88 -6.01 -7.74
C GLU A 280 -42.67 -5.37 -8.43
N LEU A 281 -41.97 -6.17 -9.22
CA LEU A 281 -40.88 -5.64 -10.05
C LEU A 281 -41.52 -4.90 -11.23
N LEU A 282 -41.12 -3.63 -11.43
CA LEU A 282 -41.62 -2.82 -12.51
C LEU A 282 -40.82 -3.09 -13.79
N PRO A 283 -41.50 -3.33 -14.93
CA PRO A 283 -40.81 -3.45 -16.21
C PRO A 283 -40.22 -2.11 -16.63
N GLY A 284 -38.96 -2.11 -17.07
CA GLY A 284 -38.27 -0.90 -17.54
C GLY A 284 -36.76 -1.06 -17.49
N GLU A 285 -36.02 -0.06 -18.00
CA GLU A 285 -34.55 -0.02 -17.99
C GLU A 285 -33.96 0.20 -16.59
N THR A 286 -34.76 0.75 -15.67
CA THR A 286 -34.35 0.99 -14.27
C THR A 286 -34.76 -0.17 -13.37
N ARG A 287 -33.87 -0.58 -12.47
CA ARG A 287 -34.17 -1.57 -11.44
C ARG A 287 -35.11 -0.96 -10.39
N SER A 288 -36.40 -0.97 -10.68
CA SER A 288 -37.46 -0.38 -9.86
C SER A 288 -38.45 -1.43 -9.39
N CYS A 289 -38.95 -1.26 -8.19
CA CYS A 289 -40.00 -2.12 -7.64
C CYS A 289 -41.05 -1.28 -6.90
N ARG A 290 -42.27 -1.80 -6.82
CA ARG A 290 -43.33 -1.29 -5.95
C ARG A 290 -43.52 -2.26 -4.77
N VAL A 291 -43.39 -1.73 -3.56
CA VAL A 291 -43.58 -2.50 -2.34
C VAL A 291 -44.86 -2.04 -1.66
N THR A 292 -45.72 -2.97 -1.31
CA THR A 292 -46.96 -2.72 -0.55
C THR A 292 -46.74 -3.17 0.89
N VAL A 293 -46.98 -2.25 1.83
CA VAL A 293 -46.93 -2.47 3.27
C VAL A 293 -48.24 -2.02 3.93
N PRO A 294 -48.60 -2.49 5.13
CA PRO A 294 -49.69 -1.94 5.89
C PRO A 294 -49.46 -0.47 6.21
N ASP A 295 -50.48 0.39 6.17
CA ASP A 295 -50.37 1.86 6.40
C ASP A 295 -49.65 2.20 7.68
N GLN A 296 -49.89 1.43 8.76
CA GLN A 296 -49.25 1.61 10.06
C GLN A 296 -47.74 1.36 10.03
N GLN A 297 -47.24 0.66 9.00
CA GLN A 297 -45.79 0.32 8.86
C GLN A 297 -45.09 1.10 7.76
N LEU A 298 -45.79 2.01 7.07
CA LEU A 298 -45.20 2.79 5.98
C LEU A 298 -43.96 3.57 6.44
N SER A 299 -44.06 4.28 7.55
CA SER A 299 -42.92 5.02 8.13
C SER A 299 -41.76 4.11 8.53
N LEU A 300 -42.05 2.88 8.97
CA LEU A 300 -41.05 1.89 9.34
C LEU A 300 -40.36 1.34 8.08
N ALA A 301 -41.14 1.09 7.02
CA ALA A 301 -40.61 0.61 5.75
C ALA A 301 -39.70 1.63 5.06
N ILE A 302 -40.06 2.91 5.09
CA ILE A 302 -39.22 4.00 4.58
C ILE A 302 -37.99 4.23 5.47
N GLY A 303 -38.19 4.18 6.78
CA GLY A 303 -37.13 4.51 7.76
C GLY A 303 -36.86 6.01 7.92
N ASN A 304 -35.99 6.36 8.83
CA ASN A 304 -35.59 7.76 9.06
C ASN A 304 -34.77 8.22 7.84
N LYS A 305 -35.21 9.31 7.19
CA LYS A 305 -34.59 9.86 5.96
C LYS A 305 -34.44 8.84 4.80
N GLY A 306 -35.28 7.82 4.75
CA GLY A 306 -35.23 6.81 3.69
C GLY A 306 -34.17 5.71 3.90
N GLN A 307 -33.66 5.55 5.11
CA GLN A 307 -32.57 4.58 5.38
C GLN A 307 -32.95 3.12 5.19
N ASN A 308 -34.22 2.80 5.14
CA ASN A 308 -34.70 1.42 5.05
C ASN A 308 -35.18 1.04 3.64
N ALA A 309 -35.47 2.03 2.79
CA ALA A 309 -35.96 1.83 1.43
C ALA A 309 -34.85 1.94 0.37
#